data_bccad5becf9593d4194875d76f430d9e
#
_entry.id   bccad5becf9593d4194875d76f430d9e
#
_cell.length_a   1.000
_cell.length_b   1.000
_cell.length_c   1.000
_cell.angle_alpha   90.00
_cell.angle_beta   90.00
_cell.angle_gamma   90.00
#
_symmetry.space_group_name_H-M   'P 1'
#
loop_
_entity.id
_entity.type
_entity.pdbx_description
1 polymer ?
#
loop_
_entity_poly.entity_id
_entity_poly.type
_entity_poly.pdbx_seq_one_letter_code
_entity_poly.pdbx_strand_id
1 'polypeptide(L)'
;MKEELEKIATHFLYPSNLFVSNQRHSITTILGSCVGICLYDTRLRMGGMNHYMLAFWNGNGLASPRFGNIANEKLIQQVLQLGSAKTDLVAKVFGGANQTTSYNNIGMRNAEIAFEMLDRMNIPVVGKSVEGEVGRKIVFDTMTGEVRMKFVQKS
;
A
#
# COMPACT_ATOMS: atom_id res chain seq x y z
N MET A 1 15.22 -26.34 4.57
CA MET A 1 13.82 -26.21 4.19
C MET A 1 13.09 -25.35 5.21
N LYS A 2 12.87 -25.85 6.41
CA LYS A 2 12.26 -25.02 7.45
C LYS A 2 13.08 -23.76 7.75
N GLU A 3 14.40 -23.91 7.78
CA GLU A 3 15.27 -22.77 8.04
C GLU A 3 15.18 -21.70 6.94
N GLU A 4 14.98 -22.12 5.72
CA GLU A 4 14.82 -21.18 4.60
C GLU A 4 13.50 -20.44 4.67
N LEU A 5 12.44 -21.12 5.10
CA LEU A 5 11.13 -20.50 5.27
C LEU A 5 11.10 -19.51 6.44
N GLU A 6 11.96 -19.71 7.43
CA GLU A 6 12.05 -18.85 8.60
C GLU A 6 12.86 -17.59 8.36
N LYS A 7 13.58 -17.53 7.23
CA LYS A 7 14.48 -16.40 6.93
C LYS A 7 13.88 -15.43 5.93
N ILE A 8 12.61 -15.05 6.14
CA ILE A 8 12.01 -14.03 5.33
C ILE A 8 12.53 -12.66 5.79
N ALA A 9 13.11 -11.90 4.86
CA ALA A 9 13.55 -10.55 5.16
C ALA A 9 12.34 -9.69 5.56
N THR A 10 12.51 -8.87 6.57
CA THR A 10 11.45 -7.99 7.05
C THR A 10 11.79 -6.54 6.76
N HIS A 11 10.75 -5.75 6.52
CA HIS A 11 10.90 -4.33 6.28
C HIS A 11 9.74 -3.58 6.92
N PHE A 12 10.05 -2.61 7.78
CA PHE A 12 9.03 -1.73 8.31
C PHE A 12 8.92 -0.49 7.41
N LEU A 13 7.75 -0.24 6.86
CA LEU A 13 7.52 0.85 5.94
C LEU A 13 7.00 2.08 6.68
N TYR A 14 7.80 3.12 6.69
CA TYR A 14 7.44 4.39 7.32
C TYR A 14 6.54 5.23 6.40
N PRO A 15 5.76 6.17 6.97
CA PRO A 15 4.96 7.08 6.15
C PRO A 15 5.79 7.81 5.10
N SER A 16 5.19 8.10 3.97
CA SER A 16 5.79 8.82 2.84
C SER A 16 6.85 8.03 2.10
N ASN A 17 6.90 6.71 2.33
CA ASN A 17 7.83 5.83 1.66
C ASN A 17 7.11 4.76 0.86
N LEU A 18 7.87 4.10 0.01
CA LEU A 18 7.40 2.90 -0.66
C LEU A 18 8.57 1.92 -0.75
N PHE A 19 8.25 0.63 -0.86
CA PHE A 19 9.26 -0.41 -0.93
C PHE A 19 8.81 -1.47 -1.92
N VAL A 20 9.66 -1.77 -2.88
CA VAL A 20 9.39 -2.75 -3.94
C VAL A 20 10.60 -3.68 -4.03
N SER A 21 10.36 -4.98 -4.15
CA SER A 21 11.44 -5.94 -4.24
C SER A 21 11.03 -7.15 -5.08
N ASN A 22 12.00 -7.71 -5.82
CA ASN A 22 11.83 -9.00 -6.46
C ASN A 22 12.28 -10.15 -5.55
N GLN A 23 12.74 -9.84 -4.35
CA GLN A 23 13.06 -10.82 -3.32
C GLN A 23 11.93 -10.85 -2.30
N ARG A 24 11.71 -12.00 -1.68
CA ARG A 24 10.64 -12.15 -0.69
C ARG A 24 10.89 -11.27 0.53
N HIS A 25 9.92 -10.45 0.86
CA HIS A 25 9.92 -9.61 2.06
C HIS A 25 8.57 -9.69 2.76
N SER A 26 8.62 -9.53 4.07
CA SER A 26 7.45 -9.29 4.89
C SER A 26 7.45 -7.79 5.21
N ILE A 27 6.54 -7.03 4.62
CA ILE A 27 6.48 -5.57 4.77
C ILE A 27 5.40 -5.22 5.78
N THR A 28 5.77 -4.53 6.84
CA THR A 28 4.85 -4.13 7.92
C THR A 28 4.67 -2.62 7.91
N THR A 29 3.44 -2.17 8.12
CA THR A 29 3.16 -0.75 8.37
C THR A 29 1.93 -0.60 9.24
N ILE A 30 1.76 0.60 9.81
CA ILE A 30 0.61 0.95 10.64
C ILE A 30 -0.07 2.14 10.00
N LEU A 31 -1.37 2.00 9.72
CA LEU A 31 -2.15 2.97 8.96
C LEU A 31 -3.30 3.49 9.83
N GLY A 32 -3.32 4.80 10.03
CA GLY A 32 -4.51 5.49 10.55
C GLY A 32 -5.30 6.07 9.37
N SER A 33 -5.29 7.38 9.22
CA SER A 33 -5.89 8.04 8.05
C SER A 33 -5.07 7.84 6.78
N CYS A 34 -3.82 7.44 6.91
CA CYS A 34 -2.97 7.09 5.78
C CYS A 34 -3.50 5.85 5.05
N VAL A 35 -3.09 5.69 3.79
CA VAL A 35 -3.45 4.52 2.98
C VAL A 35 -2.19 3.85 2.45
N GLY A 36 -2.22 2.54 2.40
CA GLY A 36 -1.21 1.72 1.75
C GLY A 36 -1.84 0.85 0.67
N ILE A 37 -1.21 0.81 -0.49
CA ILE A 37 -1.53 -0.15 -1.53
C ILE A 37 -0.48 -1.25 -1.47
N CYS A 38 -0.95 -2.50 -1.42
CA CYS A 38 -0.10 -3.67 -1.60
C CYS A 38 -0.29 -4.12 -3.05
N LEU A 39 0.76 -4.00 -3.84
CA LEU A 39 0.73 -4.36 -5.27
C LEU A 39 1.47 -5.67 -5.46
N TYR A 40 0.85 -6.62 -6.16
CA TYR A 40 1.36 -7.98 -6.26
C TYR A 40 1.29 -8.49 -7.69
N ASP A 41 2.40 -9.06 -8.16
CA ASP A 41 2.48 -9.74 -9.46
C ASP A 41 2.19 -11.23 -9.23
N THR A 42 1.08 -11.71 -9.78
CA THR A 42 0.63 -13.10 -9.59
C THR A 42 1.48 -14.11 -10.33
N ARG A 43 2.16 -13.68 -11.38
CA ARG A 43 3.00 -14.56 -12.19
C ARG A 43 4.43 -14.63 -11.66
N LEU A 44 5.05 -13.48 -11.43
CA LEU A 44 6.43 -13.41 -10.94
C LEU A 44 6.55 -13.56 -9.44
N ARG A 45 5.43 -13.46 -8.71
CA ARG A 45 5.36 -13.62 -7.26
C ARG A 45 6.29 -12.63 -6.56
N MET A 46 6.05 -11.37 -6.82
CA MET A 46 6.79 -10.26 -6.24
C MET A 46 5.89 -9.03 -6.16
N GLY A 47 6.31 -8.04 -5.44
CA GLY A 47 5.54 -6.82 -5.36
C GLY A 47 6.11 -5.80 -4.38
N GLY A 48 5.25 -4.90 -3.95
CA GLY A 48 5.64 -3.83 -3.05
C GLY A 48 4.46 -3.14 -2.42
N MET A 49 4.76 -2.16 -1.59
CA MET A 49 3.75 -1.42 -0.85
C MET A 49 4.16 0.04 -0.73
N ASN A 50 3.18 0.93 -0.71
CA ASN A 50 3.41 2.33 -0.36
C ASN A 50 2.65 2.68 0.92
N HIS A 51 2.91 3.88 1.44
CA HIS A 51 2.24 4.40 2.63
C HIS A 51 2.19 5.92 2.47
N TYR A 52 1.07 6.43 1.94
CA TYR A 52 0.95 7.87 1.72
C TYR A 52 0.00 8.51 2.74
N MET A 53 0.16 9.80 2.93
CA MET A 53 -0.50 10.54 4.00
C MET A 53 -1.65 11.42 3.51
N LEU A 54 -1.53 11.94 2.29
CA LEU A 54 -2.52 12.83 1.69
C LEU A 54 -2.78 12.40 0.26
N ALA A 55 -3.98 12.69 -0.25
CA ALA A 55 -4.40 12.19 -1.55
C ALA A 55 -3.64 12.83 -2.72
N PHE A 56 -3.51 14.15 -2.70
CA PHE A 56 -3.00 14.89 -3.86
C PHE A 56 -1.90 15.87 -3.51
N TRP A 57 -0.84 15.82 -4.29
CA TRP A 57 0.13 16.90 -4.36
C TRP A 57 -0.49 18.06 -5.16
N ASN A 58 -0.41 19.27 -4.59
CA ASN A 58 -1.05 20.45 -5.17
C ASN A 58 -0.16 21.24 -6.13
N GLY A 59 1.04 20.75 -6.43
CA GLY A 59 1.99 21.44 -7.29
C GLY A 59 2.99 22.33 -6.58
N ASN A 60 2.82 22.54 -5.27
CA ASN A 60 3.73 23.37 -4.47
C ASN A 60 4.68 22.49 -3.66
N GLY A 61 5.94 22.85 -3.65
CA GLY A 61 6.96 22.09 -2.93
C GLY A 61 7.32 20.81 -3.65
N LEU A 62 7.81 19.84 -2.90
CA LEU A 62 8.34 18.60 -3.46
C LEU A 62 7.24 17.58 -3.76
N ALA A 63 7.22 17.09 -5.00
CA ALA A 63 6.34 15.99 -5.40
C ALA A 63 6.90 14.69 -4.84
N SER A 64 6.46 14.32 -3.65
CA SER A 64 7.00 13.15 -2.94
C SER A 64 5.93 12.06 -2.73
N PRO A 65 6.35 10.83 -2.37
CA PRO A 65 5.43 9.75 -2.04
C PRO A 65 4.58 9.99 -0.79
N ARG A 66 4.70 11.15 -0.16
CA ARG A 66 3.75 11.59 0.85
C ARG A 66 2.33 11.72 0.28
N PHE A 67 2.23 11.98 -1.03
CA PHE A 67 0.96 12.23 -1.72
C PHE A 67 0.58 11.02 -2.56
N GLY A 68 -0.69 10.61 -2.45
CA GLY A 68 -1.19 9.40 -3.09
C GLY A 68 -1.02 9.37 -4.60
N ASN A 69 -1.31 10.49 -5.28
CA ASN A 69 -1.16 10.52 -6.73
C ASN A 69 0.31 10.31 -7.16
N ILE A 70 1.27 10.72 -6.35
CA ILE A 70 2.69 10.47 -6.61
C ILE A 70 3.09 9.05 -6.18
N ALA A 71 2.70 8.68 -4.95
CA ALA A 71 3.08 7.38 -4.37
C ALA A 71 2.54 6.21 -5.18
N ASN A 72 1.29 6.30 -5.65
CA ASN A 72 0.67 5.20 -6.40
C ASN A 72 1.29 5.04 -7.79
N GLU A 73 1.58 6.15 -8.45
CA GLU A 73 2.26 6.11 -9.74
C GLU A 73 3.66 5.49 -9.61
N LYS A 74 4.42 5.93 -8.59
CA LYS A 74 5.77 5.39 -8.36
C LYS A 74 5.76 3.92 -8.02
N LEU A 75 4.80 3.48 -7.21
CA LEU A 75 4.69 2.07 -6.85
C LEU A 75 4.50 1.21 -8.10
N ILE A 76 3.54 1.60 -8.93
CA ILE A 76 3.26 0.85 -10.17
C ILE A 76 4.48 0.86 -11.09
N GLN A 77 5.09 2.02 -11.29
CA GLN A 77 6.29 2.14 -12.13
C GLN A 77 7.42 1.25 -11.65
N GLN A 78 7.70 1.23 -10.36
CA GLN A 78 8.80 0.44 -9.82
C GLN A 78 8.57 -1.06 -9.95
N VAL A 79 7.34 -1.51 -9.75
CA VAL A 79 7.01 -2.92 -9.96
C VAL A 79 7.17 -3.30 -11.43
N LEU A 80 6.70 -2.45 -12.35
CA LEU A 80 6.86 -2.68 -13.78
C LEU A 80 8.33 -2.69 -14.19
N GLN A 81 9.17 -1.85 -13.58
CA GLN A 81 10.61 -1.81 -13.86
C GLN A 81 11.33 -3.09 -13.45
N LEU A 82 10.76 -3.83 -12.48
CA LEU A 82 11.30 -5.13 -12.09
C LEU A 82 10.92 -6.26 -13.04
N GLY A 83 10.15 -5.96 -14.08
CA GLY A 83 9.80 -6.94 -15.10
C GLY A 83 8.36 -7.38 -15.13
N SER A 84 7.50 -6.83 -14.27
CA SER A 84 6.08 -7.16 -14.27
C SER A 84 5.38 -6.69 -15.53
N ALA A 85 4.39 -7.46 -15.95
CA ALA A 85 3.40 -6.99 -16.93
C ALA A 85 2.19 -6.49 -16.16
N LYS A 86 1.64 -5.36 -16.59
CA LYS A 86 0.49 -4.75 -15.89
C LYS A 86 -0.68 -5.72 -15.75
N THR A 87 -0.90 -6.55 -16.74
CA THR A 87 -1.98 -7.54 -16.74
C THR A 87 -1.82 -8.63 -15.67
N ASP A 88 -0.65 -8.77 -15.09
CA ASP A 88 -0.39 -9.75 -14.02
C ASP A 88 -0.53 -9.16 -12.62
N LEU A 89 -0.80 -7.85 -12.53
CA LEU A 89 -0.86 -7.15 -11.25
C LEU A 89 -2.26 -7.19 -10.64
N VAL A 90 -2.29 -7.40 -9.33
CA VAL A 90 -3.47 -7.21 -8.50
C VAL A 90 -3.09 -6.35 -7.31
N ALA A 91 -4.08 -5.73 -6.67
CA ALA A 91 -3.83 -4.83 -5.55
C ALA A 91 -4.75 -5.13 -4.38
N LYS A 92 -4.26 -4.80 -3.20
CA LYS A 92 -5.06 -4.76 -1.98
C LYS A 92 -4.86 -3.38 -1.34
N VAL A 93 -5.93 -2.80 -0.80
CA VAL A 93 -5.93 -1.42 -0.30
C VAL A 93 -6.34 -1.39 1.16
N PHE A 94 -5.58 -0.72 2.00
CA PHE A 94 -5.81 -0.65 3.44
C PHE A 94 -5.65 0.75 3.97
N GLY A 95 -6.38 1.06 5.06
CA GLY A 95 -6.21 2.32 5.78
C GLY A 95 -7.37 3.28 5.56
N GLY A 96 -7.07 4.55 5.60
CA GLY A 96 -8.08 5.58 5.37
C GLY A 96 -9.09 5.72 6.49
N ALA A 97 -8.69 5.46 7.73
CA ALA A 97 -9.56 5.63 8.89
C ALA A 97 -9.85 7.11 9.12
N ASN A 98 -11.05 7.38 9.61
CA ASN A 98 -11.45 8.71 10.05
C ASN A 98 -11.35 8.76 11.57
N GLN A 99 -10.14 9.06 12.05
CA GLN A 99 -9.81 9.01 13.48
C GLN A 99 -10.17 10.27 14.23
N THR A 100 -10.57 11.31 13.53
CA THR A 100 -10.93 12.59 14.13
C THR A 100 -12.29 13.04 13.57
N THR A 101 -12.92 13.97 14.28
CA THR A 101 -14.16 14.60 13.80
C THR A 101 -13.87 15.71 12.78
N SER A 102 -12.73 15.65 12.14
CA SER A 102 -12.31 16.63 11.15
C SER A 102 -13.24 16.65 9.93
N TYR A 103 -13.55 17.84 9.44
CA TYR A 103 -14.36 18.02 8.25
C TYR A 103 -13.65 17.65 6.96
N ASN A 104 -12.36 17.35 7.02
CA ASN A 104 -11.54 17.20 5.82
C ASN A 104 -11.61 15.82 5.16
N ASN A 105 -12.15 14.82 5.85
CA ASN A 105 -12.28 13.47 5.33
C ASN A 105 -10.99 12.94 4.68
N ILE A 106 -9.86 13.19 5.33
CA ILE A 106 -8.55 12.84 4.80
C ILE A 106 -8.47 11.35 4.48
N GLY A 107 -8.91 10.50 5.41
CA GLY A 107 -8.87 9.06 5.22
C GLY A 107 -9.69 8.61 4.01
N MET A 108 -10.90 9.13 3.86
CA MET A 108 -11.75 8.78 2.74
C MET A 108 -11.13 9.21 1.41
N ARG A 109 -10.57 10.42 1.34
CA ARG A 109 -9.91 10.90 0.13
C ARG A 109 -8.70 10.07 -0.23
N ASN A 110 -7.94 9.66 0.79
CA ASN A 110 -6.78 8.78 0.59
C ASN A 110 -7.20 7.44 -0.02
N ALA A 111 -8.30 6.86 0.47
CA ALA A 111 -8.79 5.60 -0.09
C ALA A 111 -9.33 5.79 -1.51
N GLU A 112 -10.08 6.86 -1.75
CA GLU A 112 -10.66 7.13 -3.07
C GLU A 112 -9.61 7.23 -4.16
N ILE A 113 -8.49 7.94 -3.91
CA ILE A 113 -7.46 8.09 -4.94
C ILE A 113 -6.80 6.74 -5.27
N ALA A 114 -6.68 5.85 -4.30
CA ALA A 114 -6.18 4.51 -4.55
C ALA A 114 -7.07 3.76 -5.54
N PHE A 115 -8.37 3.72 -5.27
CA PHE A 115 -9.32 3.02 -6.14
C PHE A 115 -9.42 3.65 -7.52
N GLU A 116 -9.44 4.97 -7.61
CA GLU A 116 -9.47 5.67 -8.90
C GLU A 116 -8.25 5.33 -9.77
N MET A 117 -7.07 5.40 -9.19
CA MET A 117 -5.85 5.14 -9.96
C MET A 117 -5.73 3.70 -10.38
N LEU A 118 -6.07 2.76 -9.49
CA LEU A 118 -6.05 1.35 -9.83
C LEU A 118 -7.07 1.01 -10.91
N ASP A 119 -8.25 1.60 -10.85
CA ASP A 119 -9.29 1.41 -11.86
C ASP A 119 -8.82 1.93 -13.22
N ARG A 120 -8.26 3.14 -13.25
CA ARG A 120 -7.72 3.72 -14.49
C ARG A 120 -6.62 2.88 -15.12
N MET A 121 -5.83 2.22 -14.30
CA MET A 121 -4.74 1.37 -14.77
C MET A 121 -5.17 -0.07 -15.05
N ASN A 122 -6.46 -0.37 -14.85
CA ASN A 122 -7.03 -1.71 -15.00
C ASN A 122 -6.34 -2.75 -14.10
N ILE A 123 -5.99 -2.34 -12.89
CA ILE A 123 -5.42 -3.24 -11.88
C ILE A 123 -6.53 -3.63 -10.92
N PRO A 124 -6.93 -4.90 -10.87
CA PRO A 124 -8.04 -5.32 -9.99
C PRO A 124 -7.68 -5.19 -8.51
N VAL A 125 -8.62 -4.71 -7.73
CA VAL A 125 -8.51 -4.71 -6.27
C VAL A 125 -9.12 -6.00 -5.77
N VAL A 126 -8.29 -6.89 -5.24
CA VAL A 126 -8.72 -8.23 -4.80
C VAL A 126 -8.88 -8.34 -3.29
N GLY A 127 -8.60 -7.29 -2.55
CA GLY A 127 -8.81 -7.24 -1.11
C GLY A 127 -8.74 -5.81 -0.63
N LYS A 128 -9.49 -5.52 0.42
CA LYS A 128 -9.47 -4.17 0.99
C LYS A 128 -9.99 -4.16 2.42
N SER A 129 -9.49 -3.22 3.20
CA SER A 129 -10.05 -2.83 4.49
C SER A 129 -9.77 -1.36 4.67
N VAL A 130 -10.77 -0.54 4.43
CA VAL A 130 -10.62 0.91 4.41
C VAL A 130 -11.70 1.58 5.25
N GLU A 131 -11.46 2.84 5.59
CA GLU A 131 -12.37 3.69 6.31
C GLU A 131 -12.57 3.24 7.76
N GLY A 132 -13.70 3.54 8.37
CA GLY A 132 -13.91 3.29 9.79
C GLY A 132 -13.17 4.28 10.67
N GLU A 133 -13.03 3.95 11.95
CA GLU A 133 -12.49 4.90 12.94
C GLU A 133 -11.17 4.43 13.56
N VAL A 134 -10.77 3.21 13.31
CA VAL A 134 -9.65 2.57 14.00
C VAL A 134 -8.51 2.31 13.02
N GLY A 135 -7.29 2.52 13.49
CA GLY A 135 -6.09 2.24 12.70
C GLY A 135 -5.90 0.76 12.44
N ARG A 136 -5.00 0.44 11.55
CA ARG A 136 -4.71 -0.93 11.12
C ARG A 136 -3.21 -1.18 11.06
N LYS A 137 -2.82 -2.34 11.53
CA LYS A 137 -1.47 -2.88 11.27
C LYS A 137 -1.60 -3.93 10.20
N ILE A 138 -0.80 -3.83 9.15
CA ILE A 138 -0.78 -4.82 8.08
C ILE A 138 0.61 -5.39 7.90
N VAL A 139 0.65 -6.66 7.49
CA VAL A 139 1.88 -7.36 7.16
C VAL A 139 1.67 -8.02 5.80
N PHE A 140 2.42 -7.58 4.81
CA PHE A 140 2.30 -8.03 3.42
C PHE A 140 3.47 -8.92 3.04
N ASP A 141 3.17 -10.14 2.60
CA ASP A 141 4.18 -11.06 2.07
C ASP A 141 4.28 -10.85 0.55
N THR A 142 5.41 -10.34 0.10
CA THR A 142 5.58 -10.00 -1.33
C THR A 142 5.62 -11.20 -2.25
N MET A 143 5.87 -12.40 -1.74
CA MET A 143 5.94 -13.61 -2.55
C MET A 143 4.59 -14.30 -2.70
N THR A 144 3.77 -14.28 -1.67
CA THR A 144 2.46 -14.94 -1.68
C THR A 144 1.31 -13.99 -2.00
N GLY A 145 1.52 -12.70 -1.80
CA GLY A 145 0.46 -11.69 -1.92
C GLY A 145 -0.44 -11.62 -0.71
N GLU A 146 -0.21 -12.46 0.28
CA GLU A 146 -1.04 -12.50 1.48
C GLU A 146 -0.82 -11.26 2.34
N VAL A 147 -1.90 -10.71 2.87
CA VAL A 147 -1.84 -9.62 3.84
C VAL A 147 -2.55 -10.07 5.11
N ARG A 148 -1.84 -9.98 6.23
CA ARG A 148 -2.42 -10.16 7.55
C ARG A 148 -2.68 -8.80 8.15
N MET A 149 -3.84 -8.63 8.74
CA MET A 149 -4.27 -7.34 9.27
C MET A 149 -4.88 -7.50 10.65
N LYS A 150 -4.61 -6.52 11.50
CA LYS A 150 -5.36 -6.38 12.74
C LYS A 150 -5.65 -4.91 12.99
N PHE A 151 -6.78 -4.64 13.63
CA PHE A 151 -7.08 -3.29 14.07
C PHE A 151 -6.21 -2.91 15.25
N VAL A 152 -5.76 -1.65 15.27
CA VAL A 152 -4.93 -1.12 16.35
C VAL A 152 -5.82 -0.30 17.24
N GLN A 153 -5.91 -0.71 18.52
CA GLN A 153 -6.76 -0.02 19.45
C GLN A 153 -6.24 1.38 19.76
N LYS A 154 -7.16 2.31 19.86
CA LYS A 154 -6.87 3.65 20.34
C LYS A 154 -6.47 3.56 21.80
N SER A 155 -5.30 4.04 22.11
CA SER A 155 -4.88 4.17 23.48
C SER A 155 -5.49 5.42 24.13
#